data_3bdf2aaa9478710e4ab8439196096b3c
#
_entry.id   3bdf2aaa9478710e4ab8439196096b3c
#
_cell.length_a   1.000
_cell.length_b   1.000
_cell.length_c   1.000
_cell.angle_alpha   90.00
_cell.angle_beta   90.00
_cell.angle_gamma   90.00
#
_symmetry.space_group_name_H-M   'P 1'
#
loop_
_entity.id
_entity.type
_entity.pdbx_description
1 polymer ?
#
loop_
_entity_poly.entity_id
_entity_poly.type
_entity_poly.pdbx_seq_one_letter_code
_entity_poly.pdbx_strand_id
1 'polypeptide(L)'
;CHVYVDEYADLDKAVRIIENAKTSRPSVCNAEEVCLVHRAVAARFLPMLKKALVDDRAAQGLTPVELRLDAAAAQIIDGKSASDKDFDTEYLDYILAVGVVDSLDAAIAHVLAHSTHHSDAIVTEDAASAERFINGTDSAATYVNVSTRFTDGGEFGLGCEMGISTQKLHAR
;
A
#
# COMPACT_ATOMS: atom_id res chain seq x y z
N CYS A 1 -5.71 3.32 2.87
CA CYS A 1 -5.44 2.06 2.15
C CYS A 1 -3.98 1.69 2.28
N HIS A 2 -3.69 0.44 2.60
CA HIS A 2 -2.35 -0.10 2.78
C HIS A 2 -2.02 -1.13 1.71
N VAL A 3 -0.73 -1.19 1.32
CA VAL A 3 -0.17 -2.33 0.60
C VAL A 3 0.98 -2.90 1.42
N TYR A 4 0.91 -4.17 1.75
CA TYR A 4 1.97 -4.90 2.45
C TYR A 4 2.77 -5.76 1.47
N VAL A 5 4.09 -5.58 1.48
CA VAL A 5 5.06 -6.38 0.71
C VAL A 5 5.65 -7.43 1.64
N ASP A 6 5.23 -8.66 1.45
CA ASP A 6 5.63 -9.81 2.26
C ASP A 6 7.06 -10.28 1.95
N GLU A 7 7.64 -11.11 2.85
CA GLU A 7 8.96 -11.70 2.64
C GLU A 7 9.04 -12.61 1.39
N TYR A 8 7.91 -13.17 0.99
CA TYR A 8 7.77 -14.04 -0.20
C TYR A 8 7.28 -13.29 -1.44
N ALA A 9 7.33 -11.96 -1.43
CA ALA A 9 6.83 -11.16 -2.56
C ALA A 9 7.74 -11.25 -3.80
N ASP A 10 7.14 -11.29 -4.98
CA ASP A 10 7.79 -10.87 -6.22
C ASP A 10 7.96 -9.35 -6.18
N LEU A 11 9.20 -8.90 -6.01
CA LEU A 11 9.50 -7.49 -5.78
C LEU A 11 9.24 -6.60 -7.01
N ASP A 12 9.43 -7.12 -8.22
CA ASP A 12 9.11 -6.38 -9.45
C ASP A 12 7.60 -6.21 -9.62
N LYS A 13 6.83 -7.24 -9.26
CA LYS A 13 5.36 -7.17 -9.19
C LYS A 13 4.92 -6.16 -8.15
N ALA A 14 5.53 -6.17 -6.96
CA ALA A 14 5.22 -5.25 -5.87
C ALA A 14 5.43 -3.78 -6.28
N VAL A 15 6.54 -3.46 -6.95
CA VAL A 15 6.79 -2.10 -7.47
C VAL A 15 5.68 -1.66 -8.41
N ARG A 16 5.31 -2.48 -9.40
CA ARG A 16 4.24 -2.13 -10.37
C ARG A 16 2.88 -1.95 -9.70
N ILE A 17 2.55 -2.78 -8.70
CA ILE A 17 1.29 -2.69 -7.95
C ILE A 17 1.26 -1.37 -7.18
N ILE A 18 2.30 -1.03 -6.44
CA ILE A 18 2.37 0.19 -5.63
C ILE A 18 2.42 1.44 -6.51
N GLU A 19 3.18 1.42 -7.59
CA GLU A 19 3.19 2.52 -8.56
C GLU A 19 1.77 2.79 -9.09
N ASN A 20 1.05 1.77 -9.52
CA ASN A 20 -0.34 1.91 -9.95
C ASN A 20 -1.25 2.40 -8.81
N ALA A 21 -1.15 1.76 -7.63
CA ALA A 21 -2.00 2.07 -6.48
C ALA A 21 -1.85 3.51 -6.00
N LYS A 22 -0.62 4.07 -6.03
CA LYS A 22 -0.35 5.44 -5.58
C LYS A 22 -0.49 6.48 -6.69
N THR A 23 -0.12 6.16 -7.94
CA THR A 23 0.11 7.23 -8.92
C THR A 23 -0.92 7.30 -10.05
N SER A 24 -1.74 6.28 -10.25
CA SER A 24 -2.76 6.29 -11.30
C SER A 24 -3.83 7.38 -11.07
N ARG A 25 -4.25 7.55 -9.81
CA ARG A 25 -5.17 8.60 -9.37
C ARG A 25 -5.05 8.80 -7.87
N PRO A 26 -4.13 9.65 -7.38
CA PRO A 26 -3.81 9.73 -5.94
C PRO A 26 -4.93 10.30 -5.08
N SER A 27 -5.89 11.04 -5.65
CA SER A 27 -6.95 11.74 -4.93
C SER A 27 -8.25 10.94 -4.76
N VAL A 28 -8.20 9.61 -4.84
CA VAL A 28 -9.39 8.75 -4.67
C VAL A 28 -9.26 7.87 -3.42
N CYS A 29 -10.41 7.41 -2.90
CA CYS A 29 -10.54 6.69 -1.65
C CYS A 29 -9.80 5.34 -1.59
N ASN A 30 -9.51 4.71 -2.72
CA ASN A 30 -8.75 3.46 -2.81
C ASN A 30 -7.30 3.64 -3.30
N ALA A 31 -6.81 4.89 -3.39
CA ALA A 31 -5.39 5.11 -3.60
C ALA A 31 -4.59 4.65 -2.38
N GLU A 32 -3.42 4.09 -2.62
CA GLU A 32 -2.53 3.68 -1.54
C GLU A 32 -1.99 4.90 -0.79
N GLU A 33 -2.03 4.85 0.54
CA GLU A 33 -1.48 5.89 1.41
C GLU A 33 -0.32 5.38 2.28
N VAL A 34 -0.28 4.06 2.51
CA VAL A 34 0.74 3.42 3.34
C VAL A 34 1.29 2.17 2.66
N CYS A 35 2.61 2.11 2.53
CA CYS A 35 3.36 0.94 2.11
C CYS A 35 4.06 0.31 3.32
N LEU A 36 3.71 -0.93 3.66
CA LEU A 36 4.40 -1.72 4.67
C LEU A 36 5.30 -2.74 3.99
N VAL A 37 6.53 -2.88 4.47
CA VAL A 37 7.52 -3.77 3.86
C VAL A 37 8.08 -4.72 4.92
N HIS A 38 8.03 -6.02 4.64
CA HIS A 38 8.68 -7.00 5.52
C HIS A 38 10.19 -6.75 5.59
N ARG A 39 10.75 -6.78 6.81
CA ARG A 39 12.18 -6.49 7.07
C ARG A 39 13.13 -7.32 6.21
N ALA A 40 12.81 -8.59 5.96
CA ALA A 40 13.67 -9.49 5.18
C ALA A 40 13.90 -9.02 3.73
N VAL A 41 12.97 -8.27 3.16
CA VAL A 41 13.06 -7.78 1.77
C VAL A 41 13.29 -6.28 1.67
N ALA A 42 13.19 -5.53 2.78
CA ALA A 42 13.25 -4.07 2.79
C ALA A 42 14.52 -3.51 2.13
N ALA A 43 15.70 -4.07 2.45
CA ALA A 43 16.97 -3.60 1.89
C ALA A 43 17.06 -3.74 0.35
N ARG A 44 16.33 -4.70 -0.23
CA ARG A 44 16.27 -4.91 -1.67
C ARG A 44 15.13 -4.10 -2.30
N PHE A 45 13.97 -4.10 -1.66
CA PHE A 45 12.75 -3.53 -2.22
C PHE A 45 12.71 -1.99 -2.17
N LEU A 46 13.08 -1.37 -1.05
CA LEU A 46 12.95 0.08 -0.89
C LEU A 46 13.75 0.89 -1.92
N PRO A 47 14.98 0.53 -2.31
CA PRO A 47 15.67 1.19 -3.43
C PRO A 47 14.93 1.07 -4.76
N MET A 48 14.29 -0.08 -5.05
CA MET A 48 13.49 -0.27 -6.26
C MET A 48 12.25 0.62 -6.23
N LEU A 49 11.57 0.68 -5.09
CA LEU A 49 10.40 1.53 -4.87
C LEU A 49 10.74 3.00 -5.07
N LYS A 50 11.82 3.49 -4.41
CA LYS A 50 12.27 4.88 -4.57
C LYS A 50 12.61 5.19 -6.02
N LYS A 51 13.33 4.30 -6.69
CA LYS A 51 13.67 4.47 -8.10
C LYS A 51 12.41 4.67 -8.94
N ALA A 52 11.40 3.81 -8.82
CA ALA A 52 10.18 3.88 -9.61
C ALA A 52 9.33 5.12 -9.27
N LEU A 53 9.08 5.37 -7.98
CA LEU A 53 8.15 6.43 -7.54
C LEU A 53 8.76 7.84 -7.54
N VAL A 54 10.08 7.95 -7.42
CA VAL A 54 10.75 9.25 -7.30
C VAL A 54 11.63 9.52 -8.53
N ASP A 55 12.65 8.69 -8.73
CA ASP A 55 13.73 9.01 -9.69
C ASP A 55 13.25 8.88 -11.15
N ASP A 56 12.61 7.76 -11.50
CA ASP A 56 12.12 7.51 -12.86
C ASP A 56 10.97 8.47 -13.21
N ARG A 57 10.10 8.80 -12.26
CA ARG A 57 9.03 9.79 -12.47
C ARG A 57 9.60 11.18 -12.71
N ALA A 58 10.59 11.61 -11.92
CA ALA A 58 11.28 12.88 -12.13
C ALA A 58 11.95 12.94 -13.51
N ALA A 59 12.63 11.86 -13.91
CA ALA A 59 13.28 11.76 -15.22
C ALA A 59 12.30 11.84 -16.40
N GLN A 60 11.06 11.41 -16.19
CA GLN A 60 9.96 11.49 -17.19
C GLN A 60 9.18 12.81 -17.14
N GLY A 61 9.54 13.74 -16.25
CA GLY A 61 8.82 15.00 -16.07
C GLY A 61 7.45 14.84 -15.37
N LEU A 62 7.22 13.68 -14.72
CA LEU A 62 6.04 13.42 -13.90
C LEU A 62 6.29 13.88 -12.46
N THR A 63 5.22 14.14 -11.72
CA THR A 63 5.32 14.48 -10.29
C THR A 63 5.90 13.31 -9.50
N PRO A 64 7.08 13.47 -8.86
CA PRO A 64 7.63 12.45 -7.96
C PRO A 64 6.74 12.26 -6.74
N VAL A 65 6.73 11.05 -6.19
CA VAL A 65 6.04 10.76 -4.93
C VAL A 65 6.94 11.17 -3.75
N GLU A 66 6.43 11.98 -2.85
CA GLU A 66 7.10 12.27 -1.58
C GLU A 66 7.00 11.04 -0.67
N LEU A 67 8.14 10.45 -0.31
CA LEU A 67 8.19 9.32 0.61
C LEU A 67 8.37 9.81 2.04
N ARG A 68 7.48 9.39 2.95
CA ARG A 68 7.58 9.61 4.40
C ARG A 68 7.92 8.30 5.07
N LEU A 69 9.12 8.24 5.64
CA LEU A 69 9.79 7.01 6.04
C LEU A 69 9.79 6.87 7.56
N ASP A 70 9.46 5.67 8.05
CA ASP A 70 9.77 5.33 9.43
C ASP A 70 11.28 5.26 9.67
N ALA A 71 11.69 5.09 10.92
CA ALA A 71 13.11 5.07 11.28
C ALA A 71 13.91 3.92 10.62
N ALA A 72 13.25 2.79 10.31
CA ALA A 72 13.91 1.65 9.70
C ALA A 72 14.06 1.83 8.18
N ALA A 73 13.03 2.33 7.50
CA ALA A 73 13.08 2.65 6.07
C ALA A 73 14.09 3.77 5.78
N ALA A 74 14.17 4.78 6.66
CA ALA A 74 15.10 5.90 6.55
C ALA A 74 16.59 5.50 6.66
N GLN A 75 16.89 4.30 7.17
CA GLN A 75 18.25 3.75 7.16
C GLN A 75 18.63 3.14 5.80
N ILE A 76 17.67 2.92 4.91
CA ILE A 76 17.85 2.22 3.64
C ILE A 76 17.75 3.19 2.45
N ILE A 77 16.80 4.11 2.49
CA ILE A 77 16.58 5.12 1.42
C ILE A 77 16.39 6.51 2.01
N ASP A 78 16.63 7.54 1.19
CA ASP A 78 16.35 8.94 1.56
C ASP A 78 14.86 9.27 1.36
N GLY A 79 14.33 10.06 2.28
CA GLY A 79 12.97 10.58 2.26
C GLY A 79 12.71 11.49 3.46
N LYS A 80 11.48 11.99 3.60
CA LYS A 80 11.09 12.73 4.80
C LYS A 80 10.85 11.77 5.97
N SER A 81 11.11 12.19 7.18
CA SER A 81 10.76 11.41 8.37
C SER A 81 9.25 11.34 8.54
N ALA A 82 8.72 10.14 8.72
CA ALA A 82 7.32 9.95 9.12
C ALA A 82 7.15 10.12 10.63
N SER A 83 5.99 10.61 11.02
CA SER A 83 5.47 10.57 12.38
C SER A 83 4.35 9.51 12.44
N ASP A 84 3.90 9.14 13.64
CA ASP A 84 2.77 8.20 13.81
C ASP A 84 1.52 8.67 13.04
N LYS A 85 1.30 9.98 13.01
CA LYS A 85 0.17 10.58 12.30
C LYS A 85 0.21 10.34 10.78
N ASP A 86 1.38 10.15 10.20
CA ASP A 86 1.53 9.91 8.76
C ASP A 86 0.88 8.57 8.34
N PHE A 87 0.85 7.60 9.25
CA PHE A 87 0.21 6.30 9.00
C PHE A 87 -1.32 6.31 9.14
N ASP A 88 -1.88 7.39 9.72
CA ASP A 88 -3.33 7.61 9.84
C ASP A 88 -3.87 8.62 8.81
N THR A 89 -3.00 9.14 7.94
CA THR A 89 -3.34 10.25 7.05
C THR A 89 -3.71 9.77 5.66
N GLU A 90 -4.88 10.20 5.17
CA GLU A 90 -5.19 10.19 3.74
C GLU A 90 -4.64 11.47 3.12
N TYR A 91 -3.54 11.35 2.36
CA TYR A 91 -2.90 12.52 1.73
C TYR A 91 -3.66 13.01 0.51
N LEU A 92 -4.29 12.10 -0.22
CA LEU A 92 -4.99 12.37 -1.49
C LEU A 92 -4.09 13.07 -2.51
N ASP A 93 -2.80 12.82 -2.43
CA ASP A 93 -1.74 13.45 -3.22
C ASP A 93 -0.59 12.46 -3.47
N TYR A 94 0.43 12.88 -4.21
CA TYR A 94 1.66 12.11 -4.46
C TYR A 94 2.55 12.06 -3.21
N ILE A 95 2.00 11.55 -2.11
CA ILE A 95 2.68 11.34 -0.82
C ILE A 95 2.38 9.91 -0.37
N LEU A 96 3.39 9.18 0.10
CA LEU A 96 3.28 7.80 0.56
C LEU A 96 4.05 7.63 1.87
N ALA A 97 3.37 7.16 2.92
CA ALA A 97 4.04 6.72 4.13
C ALA A 97 4.61 5.30 3.93
N VAL A 98 5.84 5.08 4.39
CA VAL A 98 6.55 3.80 4.22
C VAL A 98 7.07 3.34 5.56
N GLY A 99 6.67 2.14 5.97
CA GLY A 99 7.09 1.50 7.21
C GLY A 99 7.67 0.12 6.99
N VAL A 100 8.62 -0.28 7.85
CA VAL A 100 9.21 -1.62 7.85
C VAL A 100 8.68 -2.41 9.05
N VAL A 101 8.13 -3.59 8.80
CA VAL A 101 7.57 -4.47 9.82
C VAL A 101 8.33 -5.79 9.91
N ASP A 102 8.31 -6.41 11.10
CA ASP A 102 9.09 -7.61 11.38
C ASP A 102 8.40 -8.92 10.98
N SER A 103 7.10 -8.87 10.72
CA SER A 103 6.30 -10.05 10.39
C SER A 103 4.98 -9.69 9.72
N LEU A 104 4.35 -10.68 9.09
CA LEU A 104 2.98 -10.59 8.58
C LEU A 104 1.99 -10.20 9.69
N ASP A 105 2.14 -10.74 10.91
CA ASP A 105 1.27 -10.40 12.04
C ASP A 105 1.42 -8.94 12.47
N ALA A 106 2.64 -8.40 12.42
CA ALA A 106 2.87 -6.98 12.66
C ALA A 106 2.24 -6.10 11.57
N ALA A 107 2.28 -6.54 10.31
CA ALA A 107 1.61 -5.86 9.21
C ALA A 107 0.09 -5.85 9.39
N ILE A 108 -0.50 -7.00 9.73
CA ILE A 108 -1.95 -7.11 10.01
C ILE A 108 -2.34 -6.20 11.18
N ALA A 109 -1.58 -6.22 12.28
CA ALA A 109 -1.84 -5.35 13.43
C ALA A 109 -1.78 -3.86 13.05
N HIS A 110 -0.82 -3.48 12.20
CA HIS A 110 -0.71 -2.12 11.70
C HIS A 110 -1.91 -1.73 10.83
N VAL A 111 -2.34 -2.59 9.90
CA VAL A 111 -3.53 -2.37 9.08
C VAL A 111 -4.77 -2.19 9.95
N LEU A 112 -4.96 -3.05 10.97
CA LEU A 112 -6.10 -2.94 11.88
C LEU A 112 -6.11 -1.66 12.71
N ALA A 113 -4.92 -1.10 13.02
CA ALA A 113 -4.80 0.11 13.83
C ALA A 113 -4.91 1.40 13.01
N HIS A 114 -4.43 1.42 11.77
CA HIS A 114 -4.16 2.64 11.01
C HIS A 114 -4.92 2.74 9.68
N SER A 115 -5.46 1.63 9.13
CA SER A 115 -6.20 1.68 7.87
C SER A 115 -7.56 2.33 8.04
N THR A 116 -8.04 2.97 6.98
CA THR A 116 -9.45 3.38 6.86
C THR A 116 -10.41 2.20 6.73
N HIS A 117 -9.88 0.98 6.64
CA HIS A 117 -10.60 -0.27 6.36
C HIS A 117 -11.36 -0.26 5.02
N HIS A 118 -10.88 0.55 4.09
CA HIS A 118 -11.48 0.63 2.75
C HIS A 118 -10.95 -0.46 1.82
N SER A 119 -9.67 -0.40 1.47
CA SER A 119 -9.03 -1.34 0.53
C SER A 119 -7.59 -1.59 0.96
N ASP A 120 -7.27 -2.81 1.33
CA ASP A 120 -5.93 -3.18 1.75
C ASP A 120 -5.43 -4.40 0.98
N ALA A 121 -4.15 -4.45 0.67
CA ALA A 121 -3.54 -5.46 -0.18
C ALA A 121 -2.29 -6.09 0.43
N ILE A 122 -2.05 -7.35 0.10
CA ILE A 122 -0.78 -8.04 0.31
C ILE A 122 -0.17 -8.41 -1.05
N VAL A 123 1.14 -8.25 -1.18
CA VAL A 123 1.91 -8.83 -2.28
C VAL A 123 2.75 -9.98 -1.74
N THR A 124 2.45 -11.20 -2.18
CA THR A 124 3.13 -12.43 -1.74
C THR A 124 2.94 -13.55 -2.75
N GLU A 125 3.92 -14.44 -2.87
CA GLU A 125 3.79 -15.69 -3.61
C GLU A 125 3.46 -16.87 -2.68
N ASP A 126 3.37 -16.64 -1.35
CA ASP A 126 2.98 -17.68 -0.38
C ASP A 126 1.46 -17.66 -0.12
N ALA A 127 0.79 -18.77 -0.43
CA ALA A 127 -0.65 -18.89 -0.27
C ALA A 127 -1.10 -18.83 1.20
N ALA A 128 -0.28 -19.30 2.14
CA ALA A 128 -0.62 -19.27 3.56
C ALA A 128 -0.56 -17.82 4.10
N SER A 129 0.44 -17.03 3.70
CA SER A 129 0.53 -15.60 4.00
C SER A 129 -0.67 -14.83 3.43
N ALA A 130 -1.05 -15.14 2.18
CA ALA A 130 -2.21 -14.51 1.53
C ALA A 130 -3.51 -14.79 2.31
N GLU A 131 -3.77 -16.06 2.63
CA GLU A 131 -4.96 -16.46 3.39
C GLU A 131 -4.98 -15.82 4.79
N ARG A 132 -3.84 -15.81 5.49
CA ARG A 132 -3.73 -15.20 6.81
C ARG A 132 -3.99 -13.69 6.78
N PHE A 133 -3.48 -12.98 5.77
CA PHE A 133 -3.73 -11.55 5.60
C PHE A 133 -5.22 -11.26 5.36
N ILE A 134 -5.85 -12.00 4.43
CA ILE A 134 -7.28 -11.86 4.12
C ILE A 134 -8.15 -12.10 5.38
N ASN A 135 -7.84 -13.15 6.14
CA ASN A 135 -8.62 -13.49 7.32
C ASN A 135 -8.29 -12.63 8.54
N GLY A 136 -7.12 -12.00 8.54
CA GLY A 136 -6.64 -11.18 9.66
C GLY A 136 -6.98 -9.70 9.56
N THR A 137 -7.30 -9.20 8.37
CA THR A 137 -7.67 -7.80 8.14
C THR A 137 -9.19 -7.63 8.11
N ASP A 138 -9.67 -6.44 8.45
CA ASP A 138 -11.09 -6.12 8.54
C ASP A 138 -11.46 -4.97 7.59
N SER A 139 -11.07 -5.13 6.32
CA SER A 139 -11.28 -4.13 5.28
C SER A 139 -12.45 -4.51 4.39
N ALA A 140 -13.12 -3.50 3.82
CA ALA A 140 -14.26 -3.72 2.91
C ALA A 140 -13.82 -4.47 1.65
N ALA A 141 -12.58 -4.25 1.20
CA ALA A 141 -11.95 -5.00 0.13
C ALA A 141 -10.52 -5.36 0.51
N THR A 142 -10.18 -6.65 0.41
CA THR A 142 -8.83 -7.17 0.66
C THR A 142 -8.33 -7.88 -0.57
N TYR A 143 -7.08 -7.59 -0.98
CA TYR A 143 -6.51 -8.07 -2.22
C TYR A 143 -5.23 -8.85 -2.02
N VAL A 144 -4.96 -9.76 -2.96
CA VAL A 144 -3.68 -10.45 -3.11
C VAL A 144 -3.13 -10.19 -4.51
N ASN A 145 -1.92 -9.64 -4.59
CA ASN A 145 -1.19 -9.41 -5.85
C ASN A 145 -1.91 -8.52 -6.87
N VAL A 146 -2.75 -7.61 -6.42
CA VAL A 146 -3.38 -6.58 -7.25
C VAL A 146 -3.38 -5.22 -6.56
N SER A 147 -3.46 -4.16 -7.34
CA SER A 147 -3.55 -2.78 -6.85
C SER A 147 -4.86 -2.54 -6.09
N THR A 148 -4.82 -1.72 -5.05
CA THR A 148 -6.03 -1.27 -4.34
C THR A 148 -6.98 -0.49 -5.25
N ARG A 149 -6.48 0.06 -6.37
CA ARG A 149 -7.27 0.70 -7.42
C ARG A 149 -8.17 -0.26 -8.21
N PHE A 150 -8.01 -1.58 -8.03
CA PHE A 150 -8.77 -2.58 -8.80
C PHE A 150 -10.27 -2.57 -8.49
N THR A 151 -10.70 -2.15 -7.30
CA THR A 151 -12.13 -1.99 -6.99
C THR A 151 -12.66 -0.69 -7.59
N ASP A 152 -13.01 -0.76 -8.85
CA ASP A 152 -13.60 0.32 -9.63
C ASP A 152 -14.58 -0.32 -10.65
N GLY A 153 -15.73 0.30 -10.84
CA GLY A 153 -16.73 -0.21 -11.79
C GLY A 153 -16.20 -0.36 -13.20
N GLY A 154 -15.27 0.52 -13.62
CA GLY A 154 -14.59 0.45 -14.91
C GLY A 154 -13.75 -0.81 -15.07
N GLU A 155 -13.03 -1.22 -14.04
CA GLU A 155 -12.20 -2.44 -14.03
C GLU A 155 -13.05 -3.71 -14.16
N PHE A 156 -14.26 -3.70 -13.62
CA PHE A 156 -15.23 -4.80 -13.76
C PHE A 156 -16.07 -4.71 -15.05
N GLY A 157 -15.86 -3.72 -15.91
CA GLY A 157 -16.60 -3.54 -17.14
C GLY A 157 -18.07 -3.11 -16.92
N LEU A 158 -18.41 -2.58 -15.75
CA LEU A 158 -19.78 -2.20 -15.39
C LEU A 158 -20.15 -0.77 -15.85
N GLY A 159 -19.19 0.02 -16.31
CA GLY A 159 -19.41 1.38 -16.79
C GLY A 159 -19.94 2.37 -15.74
N CYS A 160 -19.74 2.09 -14.45
CA CYS A 160 -20.20 2.90 -13.33
C CYS A 160 -19.15 2.94 -12.20
N GLU A 161 -19.28 3.93 -11.31
CA GLU A 161 -18.50 4.02 -10.09
C GLU A 161 -19.02 3.01 -9.05
N MET A 162 -18.11 2.43 -8.27
CA MET A 162 -18.43 1.54 -7.16
C MET A 162 -18.24 2.28 -5.84
N GLY A 163 -19.34 2.53 -5.14
CA GLY A 163 -19.29 3.11 -3.78
C GLY A 163 -18.98 2.06 -2.73
N ILE A 164 -18.02 2.35 -1.84
CA ILE A 164 -17.65 1.50 -0.71
C ILE A 164 -17.90 2.27 0.59
N SER A 165 -18.65 1.66 1.52
CA SER A 165 -18.79 2.16 2.88
C SER A 165 -18.01 1.26 3.85
N THR A 166 -17.23 1.88 4.72
CA THR A 166 -16.53 1.20 5.81
C THR A 166 -17.33 1.13 7.11
N GLN A 167 -18.55 1.67 7.12
CA GLN A 167 -19.44 1.62 8.27
C GLN A 167 -19.93 0.20 8.52
N LYS A 168 -19.85 -0.25 9.78
CA LYS A 168 -20.34 -1.56 10.23
C LYS A 168 -21.68 -1.42 10.91
N LEU A 169 -22.71 -1.15 10.12
CA LEU A 169 -24.08 -1.18 10.60
C LEU A 169 -24.57 -2.63 10.72
N HIS A 170 -25.70 -2.84 11.41
CA HIS A 170 -26.24 -4.17 11.71
C HIS A 170 -26.43 -5.09 10.48
N ALA A 171 -26.49 -4.54 9.30
CA ALA A 171 -26.66 -5.28 8.06
C ALA A 171 -25.36 -5.85 7.47
N ARG A 172 -24.25 -5.58 8.12
CA ARG A 172 -22.92 -6.07 7.67
C ARG A 172 -22.42 -7.19 8.55
#